data_7ef4f9e862a5c528f12f7ae2cb5f5bc1
#
_entry.id   7ef4f9e862a5c528f12f7ae2cb5f5bc1
#
_cell.length_a   1.000
_cell.length_b   1.000
_cell.length_c   1.000
_cell.angle_alpha   90.00
_cell.angle_beta   90.00
_cell.angle_gamma   90.00
#
_symmetry.space_group_name_H-M   'P 1'
#
loop_
_entity.id
_entity.type
_entity.pdbx_description
1 polymer ?
#
loop_
_entity_poly.entity_id
_entity_poly.type
_entity_poly.pdbx_seq_one_letter_code
_entity_poly.pdbx_strand_id
1 'polypeptide(L)'
;MPCAAADRHLHGPRAQRGLLKVLRLLLAALLILALSPEQAHAQSPPVEVVGLSATRGADVVSLDYQLRVQLPPPVEDAARRGVPLYFLATATLWKPRWYWRDERIARVRREWRLTFQPLTSTWRVSQGGLGQSHATLAEAMAVFTRSTGWRIADAALAEAD
;
A
#
# COMPACT_ATOMS: atom_id res chain seq x y z
N MET A 1 76.16 -2.13 55.06
CA MET A 1 75.22 -3.12 54.32
C MET A 1 73.89 -2.45 54.19
N PRO A 2 73.51 -1.96 53.03
CA PRO A 2 72.19 -1.35 52.82
C PRO A 2 71.29 -2.27 51.98
N CYS A 3 70.06 -2.40 52.45
CA CYS A 3 68.98 -3.07 51.76
C CYS A 3 68.46 -2.18 50.62
N ALA A 4 68.32 -2.79 49.44
CA ALA A 4 67.63 -2.22 48.28
C ALA A 4 66.14 -2.29 48.49
N ALA A 5 65.45 -1.16 48.52
CA ALA A 5 63.97 -1.06 48.45
C ALA A 5 63.52 -1.10 47.02
N ALA A 6 62.70 -2.09 46.70
CA ALA A 6 62.02 -2.20 45.39
C ALA A 6 60.82 -1.29 45.35
N ASP A 7 60.87 -0.32 44.42
CA ASP A 7 59.81 0.64 44.14
C ASP A 7 58.74 -0.06 43.23
N ARG A 8 57.62 -0.34 43.80
CA ARG A 8 56.44 -0.82 43.04
C ARG A 8 55.60 0.35 42.61
N HIS A 9 55.77 0.79 41.40
CA HIS A 9 54.86 1.76 40.76
C HIS A 9 53.44 1.20 40.66
N LEU A 10 52.61 1.69 41.57
CA LEU A 10 51.16 1.49 41.52
C LEU A 10 50.60 2.27 40.33
N HIS A 11 50.19 1.54 39.26
CA HIS A 11 49.43 2.11 38.16
C HIS A 11 48.05 2.54 38.68
N GLY A 12 47.83 3.87 38.74
CA GLY A 12 46.69 4.50 39.36
C GLY A 12 45.36 4.25 38.61
N PRO A 13 44.22 4.25 39.32
CA PRO A 13 42.89 3.95 38.81
C PRO A 13 42.29 4.98 37.81
N ARG A 14 43.09 5.98 37.41
CA ARG A 14 42.64 7.05 36.46
C ARG A 14 42.58 6.57 35.02
N ALA A 15 43.44 5.65 34.59
CA ALA A 15 43.45 5.12 33.21
C ALA A 15 42.23 4.24 32.94
N GLN A 16 41.76 3.45 33.90
CA GLN A 16 40.57 2.59 33.75
C GLN A 16 39.28 3.40 33.62
N ARG A 17 39.14 4.57 34.27
CA ARG A 17 37.96 5.42 34.15
C ARG A 17 37.85 6.10 32.77
N GLY A 18 39.00 6.40 32.15
CA GLY A 18 39.03 6.93 30.77
C GLY A 18 38.59 5.89 29.75
N LEU A 19 39.10 4.67 29.87
CA LEU A 19 38.75 3.56 28.96
C LEU A 19 37.27 3.19 29.03
N LEU A 20 36.69 3.16 30.24
CA LEU A 20 35.26 2.92 30.45
C LEU A 20 34.35 3.98 29.82
N LYS A 21 34.78 5.25 29.87
CA LYS A 21 34.04 6.36 29.23
C LYS A 21 34.07 6.26 27.71
N VAL A 22 35.20 5.97 27.11
CA VAL A 22 35.37 5.78 25.68
C VAL A 22 34.54 4.55 25.20
N LEU A 23 34.59 3.44 25.96
CA LEU A 23 33.80 2.26 25.64
C LEU A 23 32.29 2.54 25.70
N ARG A 24 31.83 3.30 26.70
CA ARG A 24 30.40 3.69 26.79
C ARG A 24 29.98 4.62 25.66
N LEU A 25 30.83 5.55 25.22
CA LEU A 25 30.54 6.41 24.07
C LEU A 25 30.50 5.64 22.77
N LEU A 26 31.39 4.67 22.56
CA LEU A 26 31.36 3.78 21.40
C LEU A 26 30.14 2.89 21.38
N LEU A 27 29.74 2.37 22.55
CA LEU A 27 28.52 1.54 22.65
C LEU A 27 27.24 2.37 22.37
N ALA A 28 27.20 3.62 22.88
CA ALA A 28 26.09 4.54 22.60
C ALA A 28 26.04 4.94 21.12
N ALA A 29 27.16 5.20 20.48
CA ALA A 29 27.24 5.49 19.04
C ALA A 29 26.81 4.30 18.20
N LEU A 30 27.20 3.07 18.58
CA LEU A 30 26.77 1.84 17.91
C LEU A 30 25.27 1.60 18.06
N LEU A 31 24.71 1.89 19.25
CA LEU A 31 23.27 1.77 19.50
C LEU A 31 22.45 2.77 18.66
N ILE A 32 22.94 4.02 18.52
CA ILE A 32 22.30 5.04 17.67
C ILE A 32 22.33 4.62 16.19
N LEU A 33 23.41 4.02 15.73
CA LEU A 33 23.55 3.52 14.36
C LEU A 33 22.63 2.32 14.10
N ALA A 34 22.38 1.48 15.10
CA ALA A 34 21.46 0.33 15.00
C ALA A 34 19.98 0.74 15.05
N LEU A 35 19.66 1.93 15.57
CA LEU A 35 18.31 2.49 15.60
C LEU A 35 18.02 3.42 14.42
N SER A 36 18.87 3.44 13.38
CA SER A 36 18.57 4.19 12.16
C SER A 36 17.28 3.61 11.57
N PRO A 37 16.17 4.37 11.48
CA PRO A 37 14.98 3.87 10.84
C PRO A 37 15.34 3.54 9.39
N GLU A 38 15.15 2.28 8.99
CA GLU A 38 15.18 1.90 7.60
C GLU A 38 14.26 2.87 6.88
N GLN A 39 14.81 3.67 5.98
CA GLN A 39 14.02 4.57 5.16
C GLN A 39 13.07 3.68 4.36
N ALA A 40 11.84 3.56 4.87
CA ALA A 40 10.76 2.99 4.12
C ALA A 40 10.67 3.81 2.83
N HIS A 41 11.17 3.26 1.73
CA HIS A 41 11.00 3.86 0.41
C HIS A 41 9.50 4.01 0.24
N ALA A 42 9.02 5.24 0.20
CA ALA A 42 7.64 5.57 -0.14
C ALA A 42 7.43 5.08 -1.58
N GLN A 43 7.04 3.82 -1.72
CA GLN A 43 6.64 3.26 -3.00
C GLN A 43 5.39 4.03 -3.41
N SER A 44 5.39 4.56 -4.63
CA SER A 44 4.19 5.16 -5.21
C SER A 44 3.03 4.19 -5.01
N PRO A 45 1.84 4.68 -4.61
CA PRO A 45 0.72 3.79 -4.38
C PRO A 45 0.48 2.93 -5.63
N PRO A 46 0.25 1.62 -5.46
CA PRO A 46 0.07 0.71 -6.60
C PRO A 46 -1.17 1.07 -7.42
N VAL A 47 -2.05 1.92 -6.89
CA VAL A 47 -3.26 2.41 -7.54
C VAL A 47 -3.35 3.93 -7.37
N GLU A 48 -3.47 4.64 -8.50
CA GLU A 48 -3.67 6.08 -8.58
C GLU A 48 -5.01 6.37 -9.23
N VAL A 49 -5.82 7.24 -8.63
CA VAL A 49 -7.06 7.73 -9.25
C VAL A 49 -6.71 8.90 -10.17
N VAL A 50 -6.80 8.68 -11.49
CA VAL A 50 -6.50 9.69 -12.52
C VAL A 50 -7.71 10.57 -12.79
N GLY A 51 -8.91 9.98 -12.73
CA GLY A 51 -10.16 10.69 -12.93
C GLY A 51 -11.28 10.05 -12.11
N LEU A 52 -12.13 10.90 -11.54
CA LEU A 52 -13.31 10.50 -10.78
C LEU A 52 -14.40 11.54 -11.01
N SER A 53 -15.55 11.10 -11.48
CA SER A 53 -16.72 11.96 -11.69
C SER A 53 -17.99 11.25 -11.24
N ALA A 54 -18.79 11.92 -10.44
CA ALA A 54 -20.10 11.43 -10.04
C ALA A 54 -21.17 12.26 -10.75
N THR A 55 -22.09 11.57 -11.42
CA THR A 55 -23.20 12.21 -12.14
C THR A 55 -24.51 11.75 -11.53
N ARG A 56 -25.36 12.73 -11.20
CA ARG A 56 -26.71 12.48 -10.74
C ARG A 56 -27.67 12.59 -11.92
N GLY A 57 -28.30 11.47 -12.25
CA GLY A 57 -29.43 11.42 -13.19
C GLY A 57 -30.78 11.55 -12.46
N ALA A 58 -31.88 11.39 -13.19
CA ALA A 58 -33.22 11.45 -12.63
C ALA A 58 -33.47 10.37 -11.57
N ASP A 59 -33.02 9.12 -11.86
CA ASP A 59 -33.31 7.95 -11.01
C ASP A 59 -32.07 7.35 -10.35
N VAL A 60 -30.87 7.78 -10.74
CA VAL A 60 -29.64 7.10 -10.34
C VAL A 60 -28.47 8.04 -10.18
N VAL A 61 -27.65 7.76 -9.18
CA VAL A 61 -26.30 8.33 -9.06
C VAL A 61 -25.30 7.35 -9.65
N SER A 62 -24.58 7.79 -10.68
CA SER A 62 -23.55 7.00 -11.36
C SER A 62 -22.16 7.56 -11.15
N LEU A 63 -21.17 6.68 -11.22
CA LEU A 63 -19.77 7.01 -11.03
C LEU A 63 -18.99 6.61 -12.28
N ASP A 64 -18.20 7.55 -12.79
CA ASP A 64 -17.18 7.32 -13.80
C ASP A 64 -15.82 7.42 -13.13
N TYR A 65 -14.93 6.48 -13.44
CA TYR A 65 -13.57 6.52 -12.92
C TYR A 65 -12.53 6.07 -13.94
N GLN A 66 -11.35 6.58 -13.76
CA GLN A 66 -10.15 6.15 -14.44
C GLN A 66 -9.02 5.98 -13.44
N LEU A 67 -8.44 4.78 -13.40
CA LEU A 67 -7.35 4.41 -12.50
C LEU A 67 -6.09 4.14 -13.30
N ARG A 68 -4.95 4.44 -12.70
CA ARG A 68 -3.65 3.92 -13.11
C ARG A 68 -3.22 2.89 -12.07
N VAL A 69 -3.06 1.66 -12.51
CA VAL A 69 -2.65 0.54 -11.64
C VAL A 69 -1.28 0.08 -12.09
N GLN A 70 -0.35 0.02 -11.17
CA GLN A 70 1.00 -0.51 -11.39
C GLN A 70 1.17 -1.78 -10.56
N LEU A 71 1.41 -2.90 -11.23
CA LEU A 71 1.71 -4.14 -10.55
C LEU A 71 3.21 -4.14 -10.18
N PRO A 72 3.55 -4.38 -8.92
CA PRO A 72 4.94 -4.62 -8.55
C PRO A 72 5.49 -5.84 -9.29
N PRO A 73 6.78 -5.84 -9.72
CA PRO A 73 7.36 -6.93 -10.48
C PRO A 73 7.14 -8.33 -9.88
N PRO A 74 7.26 -8.55 -8.56
CA PRO A 74 7.00 -9.87 -7.97
C PRO A 74 5.54 -10.33 -8.13
N VAL A 75 4.58 -9.38 -8.13
CA VAL A 75 3.15 -9.67 -8.31
C VAL A 75 2.86 -10.04 -9.75
N GLU A 76 3.43 -9.31 -10.71
CA GLU A 76 3.31 -9.62 -12.13
C GLU A 76 3.92 -10.99 -12.45
N ASP A 77 5.09 -11.31 -11.92
CA ASP A 77 5.75 -12.61 -12.07
C ASP A 77 4.90 -13.75 -11.49
N ALA A 78 4.28 -13.54 -10.33
CA ALA A 78 3.37 -14.51 -9.74
C ALA A 78 2.13 -14.73 -10.63
N ALA A 79 1.55 -13.65 -11.15
CA ALA A 79 0.41 -13.71 -12.07
C ALA A 79 0.76 -14.47 -13.36
N ARG A 80 1.93 -14.25 -13.95
CA ARG A 80 2.42 -14.99 -15.14
C ARG A 80 2.62 -16.49 -14.87
N ARG A 81 2.87 -16.89 -13.63
CA ARG A 81 2.90 -18.29 -13.19
C ARG A 81 1.51 -18.88 -12.92
N GLY A 82 0.43 -18.14 -13.21
CA GLY A 82 -0.95 -18.59 -13.05
C GLY A 82 -1.57 -18.29 -11.69
N VAL A 83 -0.90 -17.53 -10.81
CA VAL A 83 -1.50 -17.09 -9.54
C VAL A 83 -2.58 -16.07 -9.84
N PRO A 84 -3.85 -16.28 -9.40
CA PRO A 84 -4.92 -15.33 -9.67
C PRO A 84 -4.76 -14.07 -8.84
N LEU A 85 -4.98 -12.92 -9.45
CA LEU A 85 -5.05 -11.62 -8.79
C LEU A 85 -6.52 -11.19 -8.65
N TYR A 86 -6.84 -10.61 -7.51
CA TYR A 86 -8.17 -10.07 -7.22
C TYR A 86 -8.11 -8.56 -7.06
N PHE A 87 -8.98 -7.87 -7.79
CA PHE A 87 -9.12 -6.41 -7.71
C PHE A 87 -10.52 -6.09 -7.18
N LEU A 88 -10.55 -5.24 -6.15
CA LEU A 88 -11.78 -4.81 -5.51
C LEU A 88 -11.91 -3.30 -5.60
N ALA A 89 -12.94 -2.82 -6.29
CA ALA A 89 -13.33 -1.42 -6.25
C ALA A 89 -14.53 -1.25 -5.32
N THR A 90 -14.43 -0.31 -4.38
CA THR A 90 -15.53 0.06 -3.49
C THR A 90 -15.84 1.54 -3.66
N ALA A 91 -17.08 1.85 -4.02
CA ALA A 91 -17.60 3.20 -4.04
C ALA A 91 -18.53 3.41 -2.84
N THR A 92 -18.35 4.52 -2.14
CA THR A 92 -19.19 4.90 -1.01
C THR A 92 -19.68 6.33 -1.22
N LEU A 93 -20.99 6.52 -1.16
CA LEU A 93 -21.64 7.81 -1.24
C LEU A 93 -21.95 8.30 0.18
N TRP A 94 -21.52 9.52 0.47
CA TRP A 94 -21.75 10.18 1.73
C TRP A 94 -22.58 11.44 1.52
N LYS A 95 -23.51 11.75 2.44
CA LYS A 95 -24.22 13.02 2.52
C LYS A 95 -23.61 13.86 3.63
N PRO A 96 -23.01 15.03 3.34
CA PRO A 96 -22.48 15.90 4.38
C PRO A 96 -23.63 16.47 5.22
N ARG A 97 -23.48 16.44 6.54
CA ARG A 97 -24.42 17.06 7.48
C ARG A 97 -23.70 18.15 8.27
N TRP A 98 -24.25 19.36 8.31
CA TRP A 98 -23.60 20.54 8.89
C TRP A 98 -23.43 20.48 10.43
N TYR A 99 -24.20 19.63 11.12
CA TYR A 99 -24.23 19.57 12.60
C TYR A 99 -23.90 18.20 13.20
N TRP A 100 -23.63 17.20 12.38
CA TRP A 100 -23.35 15.82 12.81
C TRP A 100 -22.34 15.16 11.87
N ARG A 101 -22.15 13.87 12.06
CA ARG A 101 -21.30 13.09 11.16
C ARG A 101 -21.96 12.92 9.80
N ASP A 102 -21.15 12.89 8.75
CA ASP A 102 -21.59 12.56 7.41
C ASP A 102 -22.35 11.23 7.41
N GLU A 103 -23.47 11.19 6.73
CA GLU A 103 -24.30 10.00 6.59
C GLU A 103 -23.89 9.18 5.38
N ARG A 104 -23.66 7.89 5.56
CA ARG A 104 -23.37 6.98 4.46
C ARG A 104 -24.66 6.57 3.79
N ILE A 105 -24.90 7.07 2.58
CA ILE A 105 -26.09 6.80 1.77
C ILE A 105 -26.03 5.44 1.09
N ALA A 106 -24.87 5.13 0.46
CA ALA A 106 -24.71 3.87 -0.26
C ALA A 106 -23.26 3.40 -0.19
N ARG A 107 -23.11 2.08 -0.32
CA ARG A 107 -21.83 1.43 -0.51
C ARG A 107 -21.99 0.28 -1.48
N VAL A 108 -21.31 0.36 -2.60
CA VAL A 108 -21.30 -0.69 -3.63
C VAL A 108 -19.89 -1.14 -3.90
N ARG A 109 -19.73 -2.39 -4.30
CA ARG A 109 -18.44 -2.96 -4.64
C ARG A 109 -18.51 -3.78 -5.91
N ARG A 110 -17.39 -3.81 -6.64
CA ARG A 110 -17.15 -4.69 -7.77
C ARG A 110 -15.84 -5.42 -7.56
N GLU A 111 -15.83 -6.68 -7.90
CA GLU A 111 -14.67 -7.54 -7.79
C GLU A 111 -14.35 -8.14 -9.15
N TRP A 112 -13.07 -8.13 -9.52
CA TRP A 112 -12.56 -8.77 -10.73
C TRP A 112 -11.45 -9.74 -10.35
N ARG A 113 -11.45 -10.86 -11.03
CA ARG A 113 -10.39 -11.86 -10.96
C ARG A 113 -9.62 -11.85 -12.27
N LEU A 114 -8.32 -11.58 -12.19
CA LEU A 114 -7.38 -11.64 -13.30
C LEU A 114 -6.54 -12.90 -13.18
N THR A 115 -6.48 -13.71 -14.24
CA THR A 115 -5.74 -14.96 -14.29
C THR A 115 -5.01 -15.07 -15.61
N PHE A 116 -3.73 -15.41 -15.60
CA PHE A 116 -2.98 -15.78 -16.78
C PHE A 116 -3.18 -17.27 -17.06
N GLN A 117 -3.37 -17.62 -18.34
CA GLN A 117 -3.50 -19.00 -18.81
C GLN A 117 -2.25 -19.36 -19.61
N PRO A 118 -1.27 -20.10 -19.04
CA PRO A 118 0.00 -20.37 -19.71
C PRO A 118 -0.15 -21.14 -21.02
N LEU A 119 -1.10 -22.07 -21.09
CA LEU A 119 -1.32 -22.91 -22.28
C LEU A 119 -1.74 -22.12 -23.51
N THR A 120 -2.53 -21.07 -23.32
CA THR A 120 -3.04 -20.21 -24.41
C THR A 120 -2.32 -18.87 -24.46
N SER A 121 -1.41 -18.61 -23.50
CA SER A 121 -0.73 -17.33 -23.32
C SER A 121 -1.67 -16.13 -23.29
N THR A 122 -2.86 -16.31 -22.68
CA THR A 122 -3.90 -15.27 -22.60
C THR A 122 -4.19 -14.88 -21.16
N TRP A 123 -4.63 -13.63 -20.98
CA TRP A 123 -5.11 -13.09 -19.73
C TRP A 123 -6.63 -13.17 -19.69
N ARG A 124 -7.17 -13.76 -18.65
CA ARG A 124 -8.60 -13.85 -18.42
C ARG A 124 -9.03 -12.96 -17.28
N VAL A 125 -9.96 -12.03 -17.54
CA VAL A 125 -10.64 -11.22 -16.53
C VAL A 125 -12.04 -11.77 -16.34
N SER A 126 -12.43 -12.03 -15.11
CA SER A 126 -13.79 -12.46 -14.78
C SER A 126 -14.41 -11.58 -13.69
N GLN A 127 -15.71 -11.32 -13.86
CA GLN A 127 -16.55 -10.56 -12.92
C GLN A 127 -17.91 -11.25 -12.84
N GLY A 128 -18.37 -11.60 -11.65
CA GLY A 128 -19.71 -12.19 -11.44
C GLY A 128 -19.98 -13.45 -12.26
N GLY A 129 -18.96 -14.27 -12.51
CA GLY A 129 -19.10 -15.50 -13.34
C GLY A 129 -18.88 -15.28 -14.84
N LEU A 130 -18.94 -14.06 -15.33
CA LEU A 130 -18.61 -13.73 -16.73
C LEU A 130 -17.10 -13.52 -16.87
N GLY A 131 -16.51 -14.05 -17.94
CA GLY A 131 -15.08 -13.96 -18.19
C GLY A 131 -14.77 -13.57 -19.63
N GLN A 132 -13.79 -12.69 -19.79
CA GLN A 132 -13.24 -12.26 -21.09
C GLN A 132 -11.76 -12.59 -21.14
N SER A 133 -11.28 -13.01 -22.32
CA SER A 133 -9.87 -13.30 -22.56
C SER A 133 -9.25 -12.18 -23.40
N HIS A 134 -8.03 -11.79 -23.04
CA HIS A 134 -7.27 -10.72 -23.66
C HIS A 134 -5.86 -11.21 -23.99
N ALA A 135 -5.29 -10.69 -25.08
CA ALA A 135 -3.95 -11.08 -25.50
C ALA A 135 -2.85 -10.52 -24.59
N THR A 136 -3.08 -9.33 -24.03
CA THR A 136 -2.09 -8.63 -23.23
C THR A 136 -2.58 -8.32 -21.82
N LEU A 137 -1.65 -8.17 -20.86
CA LEU A 137 -1.96 -7.73 -19.50
C LEU A 137 -2.60 -6.32 -19.51
N ALA A 138 -2.11 -5.43 -20.36
CA ALA A 138 -2.62 -4.05 -20.45
C ALA A 138 -4.10 -4.02 -20.88
N GLU A 139 -4.48 -4.82 -21.89
CA GLU A 139 -5.89 -4.96 -22.31
C GLU A 139 -6.75 -5.54 -21.20
N ALA A 140 -6.26 -6.58 -20.53
CA ALA A 140 -6.97 -7.19 -19.41
C ALA A 140 -7.19 -6.19 -18.27
N MET A 141 -6.18 -5.41 -17.93
CA MET A 141 -6.29 -4.39 -16.89
C MET A 141 -7.23 -3.24 -17.29
N ALA A 142 -7.33 -2.89 -18.57
CA ALA A 142 -8.20 -1.82 -19.04
C ALA A 142 -9.69 -2.09 -18.72
N VAL A 143 -10.10 -3.35 -18.56
CA VAL A 143 -11.47 -3.76 -18.23
C VAL A 143 -11.94 -3.19 -16.88
N PHE A 144 -11.05 -3.10 -15.89
CA PHE A 144 -11.42 -2.66 -14.56
C PHE A 144 -10.76 -1.33 -14.13
N THR A 145 -9.79 -0.83 -14.90
CA THR A 145 -9.17 0.48 -14.62
C THR A 145 -10.00 1.64 -15.15
N ARG A 146 -11.02 1.37 -15.98
CA ARG A 146 -11.99 2.36 -16.44
C ARG A 146 -13.40 1.84 -16.25
N SER A 147 -14.27 2.73 -15.79
CA SER A 147 -15.71 2.44 -15.73
C SER A 147 -16.48 3.72 -16.01
N THR A 148 -17.54 3.59 -16.80
CA THR A 148 -18.49 4.65 -17.06
C THR A 148 -19.88 4.19 -16.62
N GLY A 149 -20.66 5.09 -16.03
CA GLY A 149 -22.02 4.81 -15.62
C GLY A 149 -22.16 3.74 -14.54
N TRP A 150 -21.15 3.59 -13.66
CA TRP A 150 -21.29 2.66 -12.53
C TRP A 150 -22.34 3.17 -11.55
N ARG A 151 -23.51 2.51 -11.55
CA ARG A 151 -24.61 2.82 -10.64
C ARG A 151 -24.17 2.57 -9.19
N ILE A 152 -24.23 3.61 -8.34
CA ILE A 152 -23.79 3.54 -6.94
C ILE A 152 -24.93 3.74 -5.95
N ALA A 153 -25.99 4.48 -6.33
CA ALA A 153 -27.17 4.72 -5.50
C ALA A 153 -28.37 5.08 -6.37
N ASP A 154 -29.57 4.92 -5.81
CA ASP A 154 -30.77 5.53 -6.36
C ASP A 154 -30.80 7.02 -6.03
N ALA A 155 -31.23 7.87 -6.97
CA ALA A 155 -31.23 9.31 -6.81
C ALA A 155 -32.09 9.77 -5.63
N ALA A 156 -33.21 9.07 -5.37
CA ALA A 156 -34.10 9.35 -4.24
C ALA A 156 -33.40 9.21 -2.87
N LEU A 157 -32.47 8.25 -2.73
CA LEU A 157 -31.70 8.08 -1.48
C LEU A 157 -30.70 9.23 -1.24
N ALA A 158 -30.28 9.89 -2.28
CA ALA A 158 -29.37 11.04 -2.16
C ALA A 158 -30.13 12.34 -1.81
N GLU A 159 -31.47 12.35 -1.92
CA GLU A 159 -32.34 13.49 -1.60
C GLU A 159 -33.00 13.40 -0.23
N ALA A 160 -33.21 12.20 0.28
CA ALA A 160 -33.89 12.00 1.55
C ALA A 160 -33.17 12.78 2.68
N ASP A 161 -33.87 13.74 3.26
CA ASP A 161 -33.45 14.56 4.42
C ASP A 161 -33.54 13.76 5.73
#